data_e4296baec8e74174266cfe611e56616f
#
_entry.id   e4296baec8e74174266cfe611e56616f
#
_cell.length_a   1.000
_cell.length_b   1.000
_cell.length_c   1.000
_cell.angle_alpha   90.00
_cell.angle_beta   90.00
_cell.angle_gamma   90.00
#
_symmetry.space_group_name_H-M   'P 1'
#
loop_
_entity.id
_entity.type
_entity.pdbx_description
1 polymer ?
#
loop_
_entity_poly.entity_id
_entity_poly.type
_entity_poly.pdbx_seq_one_letter_code
_entity_poly.pdbx_strand_id
1 'polypeptide(L)' 'MTLVQANLIRIIDEKDLKKKGVARRAGITAQTLSDILMGRRVIRADMVPALASAVDVPIPELFRDVEKGA' A
#
# COMPACT_ATOMS: atom_id res chain seq x y z
N MET A 1 -1.04 -11.17 7.31
CA MET A 1 -1.26 -9.97 6.46
C MET A 1 -1.73 -8.82 7.34
N THR A 2 -1.11 -7.66 7.21
CA THR A 2 -1.51 -6.48 7.98
C THR A 2 -2.64 -5.74 7.28
N LEU A 3 -3.34 -4.89 8.03
CA LEU A 3 -4.40 -4.05 7.43
C LEU A 3 -3.84 -3.15 6.34
N VAL A 4 -2.67 -2.56 6.56
CA VAL A 4 -2.07 -1.67 5.57
C VAL A 4 -1.74 -2.44 4.29
N GLN A 5 -1.15 -3.61 4.41
CA GLN A 5 -0.84 -4.45 3.26
C GLN A 5 -2.10 -4.81 2.48
N ALA A 6 -3.14 -5.26 3.18
CA ALA A 6 -4.39 -5.64 2.53
C ALA A 6 -5.04 -4.46 1.82
N ASN A 7 -5.04 -3.30 2.46
CA ASN A 7 -5.61 -2.11 1.86
C ASN A 7 -4.82 -1.62 0.65
N LEU A 8 -3.47 -1.70 0.70
CA LEU A 8 -2.67 -1.33 -0.45
C LEU A 8 -2.99 -2.21 -1.65
N ILE A 9 -3.07 -3.52 -1.44
CA ILE A 9 -3.41 -4.45 -2.51
C ILE A 9 -4.76 -4.09 -3.10
N ARG A 10 -5.76 -3.87 -2.26
CA ARG A 10 -7.10 -3.51 -2.69
C ARG A 10 -7.12 -2.21 -3.49
N ILE A 11 -6.48 -1.16 -2.97
CA ILE A 11 -6.49 0.15 -3.60
C ILE A 11 -5.77 0.12 -4.94
N ILE A 12 -4.62 -0.52 -5.00
CA ILE A 12 -3.86 -0.65 -6.25
C ILE A 12 -4.70 -1.36 -7.30
N ASP A 13 -5.40 -2.41 -6.90
CA ASP A 13 -6.24 -3.18 -7.80
C ASP A 13 -7.47 -2.37 -8.24
N GLU A 14 -8.18 -1.74 -7.30
CA GLU A 14 -9.38 -0.99 -7.61
C GLU A 14 -9.11 0.22 -8.50
N LYS A 15 -7.98 0.88 -8.29
CA LYS A 15 -7.61 2.05 -9.08
C LYS A 15 -6.79 1.70 -10.33
N ASP A 16 -6.51 0.43 -10.52
CA ASP A 16 -5.70 -0.07 -11.65
C ASP A 16 -4.36 0.66 -11.74
N LEU A 17 -3.70 0.79 -10.59
CA LEU A 17 -2.41 1.49 -10.52
C LEU A 17 -1.27 0.54 -10.90
N LYS A 18 -0.23 1.12 -11.50
CA LYS A 18 0.98 0.36 -11.82
C LYS A 18 1.94 0.40 -10.65
N LYS A 19 2.46 -0.76 -10.26
CA LYS A 19 3.36 -0.87 -9.12
C LYS A 19 4.60 0.01 -9.27
N LYS A 20 5.15 0.12 -10.47
CA LYS A 20 6.30 0.99 -10.71
C LYS A 20 6.00 2.45 -10.37
N GLY A 21 4.82 2.93 -10.77
CA GLY A 21 4.41 4.29 -10.49
C GLY A 21 4.20 4.53 -9.01
N VAL A 22 3.56 3.57 -8.34
CA VAL A 22 3.34 3.65 -6.89
C VAL A 22 4.67 3.68 -6.15
N ALA A 23 5.59 2.78 -6.51
CA ALA A 23 6.91 2.73 -5.88
C ALA A 23 7.66 4.04 -6.05
N ARG A 24 7.63 4.61 -7.26
CA ARG A 24 8.30 5.87 -7.54
C ARG A 24 7.73 6.99 -6.65
N ARG A 25 6.42 7.08 -6.56
CA ARG A 25 5.77 8.11 -5.74
C ARG A 25 6.05 7.94 -4.26
N ALA A 26 6.18 6.70 -3.80
CA ALA A 26 6.49 6.42 -2.41
C ALA A 26 7.97 6.56 -2.09
N GLY A 27 8.82 6.75 -3.11
CA GLY A 27 10.26 6.89 -2.89
C GLY A 27 10.96 5.57 -2.59
N ILE A 28 10.41 4.46 -3.07
CA ILE A 28 10.99 3.12 -2.89
C ILE A 28 11.15 2.45 -4.23
N THR A 29 11.91 1.35 -4.27
CA THR A 29 12.07 0.59 -5.50
C THR A 29 10.85 -0.27 -5.76
N ALA A 30 10.66 -0.65 -7.02
CA ALA A 30 9.57 -1.57 -7.39
C ALA A 30 9.72 -2.90 -6.67
N GLN A 31 10.97 -3.37 -6.47
CA GLN A 31 11.21 -4.61 -5.74
C GLN A 31 10.77 -4.49 -4.28
N THR A 32 11.08 -3.36 -3.63
CA THR A 32 10.65 -3.12 -2.25
C THR A 32 9.13 -3.13 -2.15
N LEU A 33 8.45 -2.47 -3.07
CA LEU A 33 6.99 -2.46 -3.07
C LEU A 33 6.43 -3.87 -3.26
N SER A 34 7.00 -4.63 -4.20
CA SER A 34 6.58 -6.00 -4.44
C SER A 34 6.73 -6.85 -3.18
N ASP A 35 7.86 -6.70 -2.47
CA ASP A 35 8.10 -7.44 -1.23
C ASP A 35 7.08 -7.07 -0.15
N ILE A 36 6.72 -5.80 -0.06
CA ILE A 36 5.69 -5.34 0.87
C ILE A 36 4.34 -5.99 0.54
N LEU A 37 3.95 -5.96 -0.72
CA LEU A 37 2.64 -6.48 -1.14
C LEU A 37 2.56 -8.00 -0.99
N MET A 38 3.69 -8.69 -1.08
CA MET A 38 3.72 -10.14 -0.92
C MET A 38 3.98 -10.59 0.51
N GLY A 39 4.10 -9.64 1.43
CA GLY A 39 4.28 -9.97 2.85
C GLY A 39 5.71 -10.35 3.22
N ARG A 40 6.68 -10.14 2.32
CA ARG A 40 8.08 -10.46 2.61
C ARG A 40 8.81 -9.34 3.32
N ARG A 41 8.21 -8.16 3.38
CA ARG A 41 8.82 -7.00 4.03
C ARG A 41 7.81 -6.31 4.90
N VAL A 42 8.21 -5.99 6.13
CA VAL A 42 7.34 -5.30 7.08
C VAL A 42 7.19 -3.84 6.67
N ILE A 43 5.97 -3.33 6.78
CA ILE A 43 5.70 -1.91 6.55
C ILE A 43 6.00 -1.17 7.85
N ARG A 44 6.95 -0.23 7.79
CA ARG A 44 7.29 0.59 8.94
C ARG A 44 6.32 1.76 9.04
N ALA A 45 6.11 2.24 10.26
CA ALA A 45 5.16 3.33 10.49
C ALA A 45 5.51 4.58 9.68
N ASP A 46 6.80 4.86 9.49
CA ASP A 46 7.23 6.04 8.74
C ASP A 46 6.99 5.91 7.24
N MET A 47 6.71 4.71 6.75
CA MET A 47 6.39 4.49 5.34
C MET A 47 4.91 4.72 5.03
N VAL A 48 4.05 4.70 6.04
CA VAL A 48 2.61 4.79 5.83
C VAL A 48 2.18 6.08 5.13
N PRO A 49 2.64 7.27 5.56
CA PRO A 49 2.26 8.50 4.86
C PRO A 49 2.69 8.51 3.39
N ALA A 50 3.90 8.02 3.11
CA ALA A 50 4.41 7.97 1.74
C ALA A 50 3.59 7.02 0.88
N LEU A 51 3.22 5.86 1.42
CA LEU A 51 2.41 4.88 0.69
C LEU A 51 0.99 5.41 0.45
N ALA A 52 0.39 6.06 1.44
CA ALA A 52 -0.94 6.65 1.28
C ALA A 52 -0.92 7.71 0.18
N SER A 53 0.09 8.57 0.20
CA SER A 53 0.23 9.60 -0.83
C SER A 53 0.45 8.98 -2.20
N ALA A 54 1.23 7.91 -2.27
CA ALA A 54 1.54 7.25 -3.54
C ALA A 54 0.31 6.67 -4.21
N VAL A 55 -0.66 6.19 -3.43
CA VAL A 55 -1.92 5.66 -3.97
C VAL A 55 -3.07 6.66 -3.87
N ASP A 56 -2.75 7.88 -3.45
CA ASP A 56 -3.68 9.01 -3.43
C ASP A 56 -4.92 8.75 -2.56
N VAL A 57 -4.66 8.35 -1.32
CA VAL A 57 -5.72 8.17 -0.32
C VAL A 57 -5.26 8.79 0.99
N PRO A 58 -6.20 9.20 1.86
CA PRO A 58 -5.83 9.65 3.20
C PRO A 58 -5.31 8.46 4.02
N ILE A 59 -4.43 8.76 4.98
CA ILE A 59 -3.80 7.72 5.81
C ILE A 59 -4.84 6.76 6.43
N PRO A 60 -5.96 7.24 7.00
CA PRO A 60 -6.93 6.32 7.60
C PRO A 60 -7.45 5.24 6.66
N GLU A 61 -7.45 5.48 5.34
CA GLU A 61 -7.88 4.48 4.37
C GLU A 61 -6.98 3.25 4.38
N LEU A 62 -5.71 3.40 4.76
CA LEU A 62 -4.80 2.28 4.84
C LEU A 62 -5.04 1.40 6.06
N PHE A 63 -5.81 1.90 7.02
CA PHE A 63 -6.14 1.15 8.22
C PHE A 63 -7.59 0.67 8.24
N ARG A 64 -8.27 0.80 7.13
CA ARG A 64 -9.65 0.37 7.01
C ARG A 64 -9.75 -1.14 7.14
N ASP A 65 -10.76 -1.60 7.88
CA ASP A 65 -10.98 -3.03 8.06
C ASP A 65 -11.69 -3.59 6.83
N VAL A 66 -10.90 -4.20 5.95
CA VAL A 66 -11.43 -4.73 4.68
C VAL A 66 -12.28 -5.98 4.87
N GLU A 67 -12.11 -6.67 5.99
CA GLU A 67 -12.88 -7.90 6.23
C GLU A 67 -14.31 -7.60 6.65
N LYS A 68 -14.52 -6.49 7.33
CA LYS A 68 -15.87 -6.10 7.76
C LYS A 68 -16.72 -5.55 6.63
N GLY A 69 -16.12 -5.15 5.54
CA GLY A 69 -16.84 -4.62 4.41
C GLY A 69 -17.52 -5.69 3.56
N ALA A 70 -17.29 -6.91 3.90
CA ALA A 70 -17.85 -8.03 3.12
C ALA A 70 -19.36 -8.18 3.33
#